data_44aa8671f09b0a8247e126799d927ce1
#
_entry.id   44aa8671f09b0a8247e126799d927ce1
#
_cell.length_a   1.000
_cell.length_b   1.000
_cell.length_c   1.000
_cell.angle_alpha   90.00
_cell.angle_beta   90.00
_cell.angle_gamma   90.00
#
_symmetry.space_group_name_H-M   'P 1'
#
loop_
_entity.id
_entity.type
_entity.pdbx_description
1 polymer ?
#
loop_
_entity_poly.entity_id
_entity_poly.type
_entity_poly.pdbx_seq_one_letter_code
_entity_poly.pdbx_strand_id
1 'polypeptide(L)'
;GSYWESVCGYSRAVKKGERILVSGTTAIHGEDRVICRDDPRGQAVYILDKILAAVSALGGQRSDIVRTRVYLANQDHFESVSRVHGRYFEGLNPANTTIEVSNLIGDHLVEIEAEAIVDEG
;
A
#
# COMPACT_ATOMS: atom_id res chain seq x y z
N GLY A 1 12.62 -8.29 1.39
CA GLY A 1 11.59 -8.32 2.39
C GLY A 1 12.00 -7.66 3.69
N SER A 2 11.09 -7.53 4.59
CA SER A 2 11.35 -6.98 5.91
C SER A 2 11.63 -8.08 6.92
N TYR A 3 12.26 -7.70 8.02
CA TYR A 3 12.48 -8.60 9.15
C TYR A 3 11.17 -9.27 9.61
N TRP A 4 10.08 -8.47 9.65
CA TRP A 4 8.79 -8.95 10.14
C TRP A 4 8.15 -9.99 9.23
N GLU A 5 8.48 -10.01 7.93
CA GLU A 5 7.95 -11.01 7.02
C GLU A 5 8.35 -12.42 7.45
N SER A 6 9.61 -12.62 7.81
CA SER A 6 10.07 -13.93 8.25
C SER A 6 9.57 -14.28 9.66
N VAL A 7 9.54 -13.31 10.57
CA VAL A 7 9.08 -13.54 11.94
C VAL A 7 7.59 -13.89 11.98
N CYS A 8 6.77 -13.18 11.22
CA CYS A 8 5.31 -13.36 11.24
C CYS A 8 4.80 -14.34 10.19
N GLY A 9 5.67 -14.83 9.32
CA GLY A 9 5.29 -15.84 8.33
C GLY A 9 4.46 -15.30 7.19
N TYR A 10 4.76 -14.08 6.70
CA TYR A 10 4.04 -13.52 5.55
C TYR A 10 5.01 -12.97 4.52
N SER A 11 4.48 -12.66 3.35
CA SER A 11 5.24 -12.08 2.24
C SER A 11 4.75 -10.66 1.98
N ARG A 12 5.60 -9.84 1.38
CA ARG A 12 5.21 -8.49 0.96
C ARG A 12 4.07 -8.55 -0.05
N ALA A 13 4.10 -9.50 -0.95
CA ALA A 13 3.04 -9.75 -1.91
C ALA A 13 3.09 -11.20 -2.35
N VAL A 14 1.94 -11.75 -2.74
CA VAL A 14 1.86 -13.10 -3.29
C VAL A 14 1.04 -13.07 -4.57
N LYS A 15 1.41 -13.93 -5.51
CA LYS A 15 0.61 -14.15 -6.72
C LYS A 15 0.07 -15.56 -6.70
N LYS A 16 -1.22 -15.71 -6.93
CA LYS A 16 -1.87 -17.01 -7.04
C LYS A 16 -2.85 -16.96 -8.21
N GLY A 17 -2.61 -17.77 -9.25
CA GLY A 17 -3.36 -17.66 -10.49
C GLY A 17 -3.16 -16.26 -11.08
N GLU A 18 -4.26 -15.58 -11.36
CA GLU A 18 -4.25 -14.22 -11.91
C GLU A 18 -4.24 -13.14 -10.83
N ARG A 19 -4.31 -13.52 -9.55
CA ARG A 19 -4.46 -12.56 -8.45
C ARG A 19 -3.13 -12.26 -7.78
N ILE A 20 -2.89 -10.98 -7.54
CA ILE A 20 -1.76 -10.52 -6.74
C ILE A 20 -2.36 -9.83 -5.51
N LEU A 21 -1.92 -10.26 -4.33
CA LEU A 21 -2.33 -9.67 -3.07
C LEU A 21 -1.10 -9.01 -2.44
N VAL A 22 -1.21 -7.71 -2.15
CA VAL A 22 -0.13 -6.97 -1.51
C VAL A 22 -0.51 -6.76 -0.05
N SER A 23 0.34 -7.21 0.84
CA SER A 23 0.16 -7.06 2.28
C SER A 23 0.11 -5.59 2.69
N GLY A 24 -0.46 -5.33 3.86
CA GLY A 24 -0.43 -4.00 4.46
C GLY A 24 0.99 -3.44 4.41
N THR A 25 1.14 -2.25 3.85
CA THR A 25 2.43 -1.64 3.56
C THR A 25 2.49 -0.28 4.24
N THR A 26 3.58 -0.03 4.95
CA THR A 26 3.83 1.24 5.62
C THR A 26 5.11 1.87 5.06
N ALA A 27 5.33 3.14 5.41
CA ALA A 27 6.49 3.88 4.93
C ALA A 27 7.72 3.55 5.80
N ILE A 28 8.23 2.34 5.64
CA ILE A 28 9.40 1.87 6.36
C ILE A 28 10.46 1.39 5.38
N HIS A 29 11.73 1.72 5.67
CA HIS A 29 12.88 1.27 4.91
C HIS A 29 13.77 0.44 5.82
N GLY A 30 14.13 -0.77 5.38
CA GLY A 30 14.89 -1.69 6.21
C GLY A 30 14.05 -2.22 7.37
N GLU A 31 14.64 -2.40 8.53
CA GLU A 31 13.97 -2.99 9.68
C GLU A 31 13.08 -2.00 10.44
N ASP A 32 13.54 -0.75 10.57
CA ASP A 32 12.90 0.17 11.53
C ASP A 32 12.92 1.64 11.10
N ARG A 33 13.43 1.97 9.92
CA ARG A 33 13.53 3.37 9.51
C ARG A 33 12.21 3.87 8.94
N VAL A 34 11.50 4.68 9.71
CA VAL A 34 10.27 5.31 9.25
C VAL A 34 10.60 6.45 8.29
N ILE A 35 9.97 6.43 7.12
CA ILE A 35 10.15 7.44 6.08
C ILE A 35 9.07 8.52 6.24
N CYS A 36 9.45 9.79 6.08
CA CYS A 36 8.51 10.92 6.14
C CYS A 36 7.67 10.90 7.42
N ARG A 37 8.34 10.83 8.57
CA ARG A 37 7.72 10.54 9.87
C ARG A 37 6.47 11.38 10.17
N ASP A 38 6.46 12.66 9.86
CA ASP A 38 5.34 13.55 10.15
C ASP A 38 4.63 14.04 8.89
N ASP A 39 4.78 13.34 7.78
CA ASP A 39 4.26 13.76 6.49
C ASP A 39 3.35 12.66 5.88
N PRO A 40 2.03 12.78 6.03
CA PRO A 40 1.12 11.76 5.51
C PRO A 40 1.18 11.63 3.99
N ARG A 41 1.40 12.74 3.27
CA ARG A 41 1.52 12.70 1.81
C ARG A 41 2.77 11.94 1.38
N GLY A 42 3.91 12.27 2.00
CA GLY A 42 5.16 11.58 1.71
C GLY A 42 5.08 10.11 2.04
N GLN A 43 4.43 9.75 3.14
CA GLN A 43 4.22 8.34 3.47
C GLN A 43 3.36 7.64 2.41
N ALA A 44 2.27 8.28 1.97
CA ALA A 44 1.40 7.69 0.95
C ALA A 44 2.15 7.45 -0.36
N VAL A 45 2.97 8.41 -0.80
CA VAL A 45 3.78 8.28 -2.02
C VAL A 45 4.74 7.10 -1.89
N TYR A 46 5.48 7.04 -0.78
CA TYR A 46 6.44 5.96 -0.54
C TYR A 46 5.74 4.59 -0.56
N ILE A 47 4.60 4.50 0.11
CA ILE A 47 3.82 3.25 0.19
C ILE A 47 3.33 2.82 -1.19
N LEU A 48 2.73 3.75 -1.95
CA LEU A 48 2.19 3.41 -3.28
C LEU A 48 3.29 3.02 -4.25
N ASP A 49 4.45 3.68 -4.19
CA ASP A 49 5.59 3.26 -4.99
C ASP A 49 6.04 1.85 -4.64
N LYS A 50 6.05 1.51 -3.36
CA LYS A 50 6.38 0.16 -2.89
C LYS A 50 5.38 -0.87 -3.38
N ILE A 51 4.10 -0.55 -3.32
CA ILE A 51 3.02 -1.43 -3.79
C ILE A 51 3.18 -1.67 -5.30
N LEU A 52 3.41 -0.62 -6.07
CA LEU A 52 3.59 -0.76 -7.52
C LEU A 52 4.82 -1.60 -7.85
N ALA A 53 5.92 -1.44 -7.10
CA ALA A 53 7.11 -2.25 -7.28
C ALA A 53 6.83 -3.72 -6.97
N ALA A 54 6.07 -4.03 -5.93
CA ALA A 54 5.71 -5.39 -5.58
C ALA A 54 4.83 -6.04 -6.66
N VAL A 55 3.85 -5.30 -7.16
CA VAL A 55 2.97 -5.76 -8.25
C VAL A 55 3.79 -6.03 -9.50
N SER A 56 4.70 -5.11 -9.85
CA SER A 56 5.57 -5.25 -11.02
C SER A 56 6.47 -6.47 -10.91
N ALA A 57 7.03 -6.72 -9.73
CA ALA A 57 7.89 -7.88 -9.49
C ALA A 57 7.18 -9.21 -9.71
N LEU A 58 5.85 -9.22 -9.58
CA LEU A 58 5.03 -10.42 -9.78
C LEU A 58 4.32 -10.43 -11.14
N GLY A 59 4.73 -9.56 -12.06
CA GLY A 59 4.24 -9.58 -13.43
C GLY A 59 2.99 -8.73 -13.71
N GLY A 60 2.58 -7.93 -12.74
CA GLY A 60 1.45 -7.02 -12.92
C GLY A 60 1.89 -5.60 -13.21
N GLN A 61 0.93 -4.73 -13.37
CA GLN A 61 1.17 -3.31 -13.59
C GLN A 61 0.08 -2.49 -12.89
N ARG A 62 0.27 -1.18 -12.85
CA ARG A 62 -0.65 -0.27 -12.16
C ARG A 62 -2.10 -0.47 -12.58
N SER A 63 -2.35 -0.66 -13.86
CA SER A 63 -3.70 -0.85 -14.40
C SER A 63 -4.36 -2.16 -13.97
N ASP A 64 -3.60 -3.08 -13.39
CA ASP A 64 -4.15 -4.35 -12.89
C ASP A 64 -4.71 -4.24 -11.47
N ILE A 65 -4.43 -3.15 -10.78
CA ILE A 65 -4.92 -2.95 -9.41
C ILE A 65 -6.41 -2.68 -9.43
N VAL A 66 -7.17 -3.51 -8.71
CA VAL A 66 -8.63 -3.45 -8.69
C VAL A 66 -9.18 -3.02 -7.34
N ARG A 67 -8.37 -3.07 -6.29
CA ARG A 67 -8.81 -2.70 -4.94
C ARG A 67 -7.64 -2.17 -4.12
N THR A 68 -7.92 -1.11 -3.36
CA THR A 68 -7.01 -0.64 -2.31
C THR A 68 -7.79 -0.46 -1.01
N ARG A 69 -7.10 -0.66 0.13
CA ARG A 69 -7.64 -0.30 1.45
C ARG A 69 -6.60 0.56 2.15
N VAL A 70 -7.05 1.73 2.58
CA VAL A 70 -6.19 2.75 3.20
C VAL A 70 -6.58 2.90 4.66
N TYR A 71 -5.61 2.78 5.53
CA TYR A 71 -5.79 2.93 6.98
C TYR A 71 -5.05 4.18 7.42
N LEU A 72 -5.75 5.09 8.11
CA LEU A 72 -5.20 6.36 8.57
C LEU A 72 -5.18 6.37 10.09
N ALA A 73 -4.07 6.80 10.66
CA ALA A 73 -3.99 7.00 12.12
C ALA A 73 -4.73 8.26 12.56
N ASN A 74 -5.04 9.17 11.62
CA ASN A 74 -5.75 10.40 11.90
C ASN A 74 -6.60 10.78 10.68
N GLN A 75 -7.93 10.88 10.86
CA GLN A 75 -8.83 11.20 9.76
C GLN A 75 -8.58 12.59 9.17
N ASP A 76 -7.91 13.47 9.89
CA ASP A 76 -7.56 14.80 9.37
C ASP A 76 -6.63 14.69 8.15
N HIS A 77 -5.97 13.56 7.96
CA HIS A 77 -5.10 13.30 6.81
C HIS A 77 -5.85 12.74 5.59
N PHE A 78 -7.17 12.58 5.70
CA PHE A 78 -7.97 11.94 4.64
C PHE A 78 -7.80 12.64 3.30
N GLU A 79 -7.97 13.95 3.27
CA GLU A 79 -7.92 14.68 1.99
C GLU A 79 -6.53 14.60 1.35
N SER A 80 -5.47 14.84 2.12
CA SER A 80 -4.11 14.86 1.57
C SER A 80 -3.70 13.48 1.04
N VAL A 81 -4.01 12.41 1.77
CA VAL A 81 -3.69 11.05 1.35
C VAL A 81 -4.56 10.63 0.15
N SER A 82 -5.84 10.96 0.19
CA SER A 82 -6.76 10.62 -0.91
C SER A 82 -6.38 11.30 -2.22
N ARG A 83 -5.84 12.51 -2.18
CA ARG A 83 -5.37 13.19 -3.38
C ARG A 83 -4.15 12.48 -3.99
N VAL A 84 -3.24 11.99 -3.15
CA VAL A 84 -2.11 11.19 -3.63
C VAL A 84 -2.63 9.92 -4.30
N HIS A 85 -3.55 9.20 -3.64
CA HIS A 85 -4.16 8.00 -4.19
C HIS A 85 -4.82 8.29 -5.54
N GLY A 86 -5.57 9.40 -5.64
CA GLY A 86 -6.24 9.80 -6.86
C GLY A 86 -5.28 10.02 -8.02
N ARG A 87 -4.10 10.58 -7.76
CA ARG A 87 -3.08 10.78 -8.80
C ARG A 87 -2.51 9.45 -9.29
N TYR A 88 -2.24 8.52 -8.38
CA TYR A 88 -1.68 7.23 -8.74
C TYR A 88 -2.65 6.39 -9.59
N PHE A 89 -3.94 6.55 -9.36
CA PHE A 89 -4.96 5.71 -10.02
C PHE A 89 -5.87 6.50 -10.95
N GLU A 90 -5.41 7.64 -11.41
CA GLU A 90 -6.17 8.48 -12.33
C GLU A 90 -6.53 7.68 -13.59
N GLY A 91 -7.81 7.67 -13.92
CA GLY A 91 -8.34 6.95 -15.07
C GLY A 91 -8.58 5.47 -14.83
N LEU A 92 -8.14 4.91 -13.69
CA LEU A 92 -8.29 3.48 -13.37
C LEU A 92 -9.40 3.23 -12.36
N ASN A 93 -9.50 4.09 -11.36
CA ASN A 93 -10.56 4.08 -10.34
C ASN A 93 -10.80 2.69 -9.69
N PRO A 94 -9.79 2.11 -9.02
CA PRO A 94 -10.00 0.85 -8.31
C PRO A 94 -11.01 1.02 -7.19
N ALA A 95 -11.63 -0.07 -6.76
CA ALA A 95 -12.44 -0.05 -5.55
C ALA A 95 -11.55 0.36 -4.38
N ASN A 96 -12.07 1.21 -3.49
CA ASN A 96 -11.29 1.73 -2.37
C ASN A 96 -12.13 1.77 -1.10
N THR A 97 -11.48 1.48 0.01
CA THR A 97 -12.00 1.74 1.36
C THR A 97 -10.92 2.48 2.12
N THR A 98 -11.27 3.61 2.71
CA THR A 98 -10.35 4.40 3.55
C THR A 98 -11.00 4.60 4.91
N ILE A 99 -10.30 4.19 5.97
CA ILE A 99 -10.83 4.29 7.33
C ILE A 99 -9.77 4.84 8.28
N GLU A 100 -10.24 5.44 9.37
CA GLU A 100 -9.38 5.78 10.49
C GLU A 100 -9.30 4.61 11.45
N VAL A 101 -8.11 4.35 11.98
CA VAL A 101 -7.88 3.35 13.03
C VAL A 101 -7.29 4.05 14.27
N SER A 102 -7.33 3.38 15.42
CA SER A 102 -6.83 3.97 16.68
C SER A 102 -5.35 4.32 16.58
N ASN A 103 -4.55 3.44 15.99
CA ASN A 103 -3.17 3.70 15.67
C ASN A 103 -2.66 2.62 14.72
N LEU A 104 -1.49 2.84 14.14
CA LEU A 104 -0.83 1.87 13.28
C LEU A 104 0.46 1.41 13.98
N ILE A 105 0.74 0.12 13.91
CA ILE A 105 1.91 -0.46 14.54
C ILE A 105 3.16 0.21 13.98
N GLY A 106 4.03 0.71 14.86
CA GLY A 106 5.24 1.42 14.46
C GLY A 106 5.07 2.91 14.28
N ASP A 107 3.96 3.48 14.78
CA ASP A 107 3.68 4.94 14.75
C ASP A 107 3.64 5.52 13.33
N HIS A 108 3.15 4.73 12.38
CA HIS A 108 2.93 5.22 11.02
C HIS A 108 1.65 6.04 10.92
N LEU A 109 1.61 6.94 9.95
CA LEU A 109 0.42 7.76 9.68
C LEU A 109 -0.52 7.08 8.70
N VAL A 110 0.02 6.24 7.81
CA VAL A 110 -0.72 5.62 6.71
C VAL A 110 -0.27 4.19 6.54
N GLU A 111 -1.22 3.31 6.24
CA GLU A 111 -0.95 1.95 5.80
C GLU A 111 -1.89 1.63 4.65
N ILE A 112 -1.41 0.94 3.61
CA ILE A 112 -2.21 0.60 2.43
C ILE A 112 -1.97 -0.86 2.05
N GLU A 113 -3.05 -1.54 1.69
CA GLU A 113 -2.99 -2.87 1.07
C GLU A 113 -3.68 -2.81 -0.29
N ALA A 114 -3.36 -3.74 -1.17
CA ALA A 114 -3.88 -3.72 -2.52
C ALA A 114 -4.10 -5.12 -3.07
N GLU A 115 -5.00 -5.21 -4.04
CA GLU A 115 -5.25 -6.43 -4.81
C GLU A 115 -5.20 -6.08 -6.29
N ALA A 116 -4.55 -6.94 -7.06
CA ALA A 116 -4.49 -6.80 -8.51
C ALA A 116 -4.92 -8.10 -9.19
N ILE A 117 -5.44 -7.96 -10.40
CA ILE A 117 -5.78 -9.12 -11.23
C ILE A 117 -5.03 -8.92 -12.54
N VAL A 118 -4.15 -9.88 -12.85
CA VAL A 118 -3.36 -9.88 -14.07
C VAL A 118 -4.09 -10.70 -15.10
N ASP A 119 -4.45 -10.07 -16.21
CA ASP A 119 -5.12 -10.76 -17.29
C ASP A 119 -4.06 -11.50 -18.12
N GLU A 120 -4.11 -12.81 -18.09
CA GLU A 120 -3.17 -13.67 -18.82
C GLU A 120 -3.74 -14.14 -20.15
N GLY A 121 -4.67 -13.40 -20.69
CA GLY A 121 -5.40 -13.76 -21.91
C GLY A 121 -4.59 -14.07 -23.15
#